data_afb5bf86affcfb41242ca68af2b822d1
#
_entry.id   afb5bf86affcfb41242ca68af2b822d1
#
_cell.length_a   1.000
_cell.length_b   1.000
_cell.length_c   1.000
_cell.angle_alpha   90.00
_cell.angle_beta   90.00
_cell.angle_gamma   90.00
#
_symmetry.space_group_name_H-M   'P 1'
#
loop_
_entity.id
_entity.type
_entity.pdbx_description
1 polymer ?
#
loop_
_entity_poly.entity_id
_entity_poly.type
_entity_poly.pdbx_seq_one_letter_code
_entity_poly.pdbx_strand_id
1 'polypeptide(L)'
;MTVKMILPALTEATSPFFHPIKYSLFPPLGLATLAGHLSDDDRVTIQDEHVERLTLDDEPDLVVIQVYITSAYRAYALADHYRRKGAHVALGGLHVTSLPEEALRHADTIFLGPGDDTWPRFLADFRAGHPRAVYRSAVRSLAGLPKPRRDLIQRRLYLAPNSLVVSRGCPHHCDFCYKDAFFRGGKSFYTQLVADALEETERLPGRHLYFLDDHVLGNPRFAAALFEGMRGMGRLWQAGATVASVFHPGLIEKAAASGLRSLFIGFETLSAENLRAQHKLQNRAKDYAEAVRRLHDLGVMVNASFVFGMDEDDEAVFDRTVEWAIEQGIETATFHILTPYPGTALHAHLAAEGRITSTNWDLYDTRHAVFRPARMTAQALEAGYHRARRDFYRWGSILAGAATKETLAAKLRHLAYAGGWKKFEPLWDWVIRAKHVADFVPLLEAVLAARGLSSNRVHRPRRGDEASAVDLVAFPLGGDRGADDAGDLLVGSAAAQQALDVGLLDREQAVAQGAVGGEADAVAVLAERAAH
;
A
#
# COMPACT_ATOMS: atom_id res chain seq x y z
N MET A 1 -2.68 25.76 -21.17
CA MET A 1 -2.38 24.46 -21.80
C MET A 1 -3.27 23.35 -21.28
N THR A 2 -3.39 22.25 -22.01
CA THR A 2 -4.12 21.06 -21.55
C THR A 2 -3.12 20.02 -21.02
N VAL A 3 -3.22 19.66 -19.75
CA VAL A 3 -2.30 18.74 -19.07
C VAL A 3 -3.05 17.50 -18.63
N LYS A 4 -2.54 16.34 -19.01
CA LYS A 4 -3.04 15.05 -18.59
C LYS A 4 -2.03 14.35 -17.71
N MET A 5 -2.46 13.95 -16.51
CA MET A 5 -1.64 13.22 -15.55
C MET A 5 -2.18 11.82 -15.36
N ILE A 6 -1.32 10.80 -15.48
CA ILE A 6 -1.73 9.40 -15.49
C ILE A 6 -0.96 8.61 -14.44
N LEU A 7 -1.69 7.84 -13.64
CA LEU A 7 -1.16 6.71 -12.89
C LEU A 7 -1.56 5.43 -13.63
N PRO A 8 -0.62 4.77 -14.36
CA PRO A 8 -0.91 3.55 -15.10
C PRO A 8 -1.16 2.38 -14.15
N ALA A 9 -2.10 1.52 -14.51
CA ALA A 9 -2.33 0.31 -13.76
C ALA A 9 -1.24 -0.74 -14.00
N LEU A 10 -1.07 -1.59 -13.00
CA LEU A 10 -0.33 -2.85 -13.14
C LEU A 10 -1.08 -3.78 -14.11
N THR A 11 -0.36 -4.62 -14.80
CA THR A 11 -0.94 -5.60 -15.74
C THR A 11 -2.06 -6.42 -15.10
N GLU A 12 -1.87 -6.86 -13.86
CA GLU A 12 -2.89 -7.57 -13.08
C GLU A 12 -4.16 -6.74 -12.84
N ALA A 13 -4.00 -5.44 -12.57
CA ALA A 13 -5.13 -4.54 -12.29
C ALA A 13 -5.95 -4.19 -13.54
N THR A 14 -5.40 -4.38 -14.73
CA THR A 14 -6.15 -4.19 -16.00
C THR A 14 -7.09 -5.34 -16.32
N SER A 15 -6.99 -6.48 -15.60
CA SER A 15 -7.87 -7.62 -15.79
C SER A 15 -9.32 -7.24 -15.49
N PRO A 16 -10.28 -7.52 -16.40
CA PRO A 16 -11.70 -7.24 -16.16
C PRO A 16 -12.31 -8.13 -15.07
N PHE A 17 -11.58 -9.17 -14.64
CA PHE A 17 -12.07 -10.19 -13.71
C PHE A 17 -11.52 -10.06 -12.29
N PHE A 18 -10.49 -9.22 -12.08
CA PHE A 18 -9.82 -9.14 -10.78
C PHE A 18 -9.37 -7.71 -10.46
N HIS A 19 -9.99 -7.11 -9.44
CA HIS A 19 -9.66 -5.76 -8.94
C HIS A 19 -9.50 -5.80 -7.41
N PRO A 20 -8.34 -6.24 -6.89
CA PRO A 20 -8.15 -6.28 -5.45
C PRO A 20 -8.19 -4.87 -4.83
N ILE A 21 -8.81 -4.78 -3.65
CA ILE A 21 -9.01 -3.52 -2.92
C ILE A 21 -7.72 -2.71 -2.72
N LYS A 22 -6.56 -3.36 -2.70
CA LYS A 22 -5.26 -2.68 -2.56
C LYS A 22 -5.02 -1.58 -3.60
N TYR A 23 -5.64 -1.67 -4.77
CA TYR A 23 -5.53 -0.68 -5.85
C TYR A 23 -6.50 0.49 -5.70
N SER A 24 -7.53 0.35 -4.87
CA SER A 24 -8.50 1.40 -4.55
C SER A 24 -8.31 1.96 -3.12
N LEU A 25 -7.13 1.77 -2.51
CA LEU A 25 -6.88 2.26 -1.16
C LEU A 25 -6.62 3.74 -1.13
N PHE A 26 -5.71 4.23 -1.95
CA PHE A 26 -5.14 5.56 -1.85
C PHE A 26 -5.20 6.32 -3.16
N PRO A 27 -5.58 7.60 -3.14
CA PRO A 27 -5.56 8.45 -4.32
C PRO A 27 -4.12 8.80 -4.75
N PRO A 28 -3.89 9.17 -6.03
CA PRO A 28 -2.57 9.54 -6.58
C PRO A 28 -2.12 10.92 -6.12
N LEU A 29 -1.79 11.08 -4.82
CA LEU A 29 -1.42 12.36 -4.21
C LEU A 29 -0.17 12.98 -4.84
N GLY A 30 0.77 12.20 -5.34
CA GLY A 30 1.95 12.71 -6.02
C GLY A 30 1.57 13.55 -7.24
N LEU A 31 0.68 13.04 -8.09
CA LEU A 31 0.17 13.77 -9.26
C LEU A 31 -0.67 14.99 -8.85
N ALA A 32 -1.50 14.85 -7.82
CA ALA A 32 -2.29 15.97 -7.29
C ALA A 32 -1.41 17.10 -6.72
N THR A 33 -0.26 16.78 -6.12
CA THR A 33 0.71 17.78 -5.65
C THR A 33 1.37 18.49 -6.83
N LEU A 34 1.78 17.76 -7.87
CA LEU A 34 2.31 18.37 -9.09
C LEU A 34 1.28 19.27 -9.77
N ALA A 35 0.02 18.85 -9.81
CA ALA A 35 -1.08 19.64 -10.37
C ALA A 35 -1.28 20.99 -9.63
N GLY A 36 -0.93 21.06 -8.34
CA GLY A 36 -0.99 22.29 -7.56
C GLY A 36 -0.05 23.40 -8.03
N HIS A 37 0.97 23.09 -8.85
CA HIS A 37 1.86 24.08 -9.45
C HIS A 37 1.34 24.66 -10.78
N LEU A 38 0.26 24.09 -11.33
CA LEU A 38 -0.33 24.57 -12.58
C LEU A 38 -1.22 25.79 -12.31
N SER A 39 -1.35 26.67 -13.31
CA SER A 39 -2.19 27.86 -13.19
C SER A 39 -3.67 27.51 -13.37
N ASP A 40 -4.56 28.43 -12.94
CA ASP A 40 -6.00 28.26 -13.12
C ASP A 40 -6.41 28.29 -14.62
N ASP A 41 -5.57 28.84 -15.49
CA ASP A 41 -5.77 28.83 -16.95
C ASP A 41 -5.43 27.48 -17.59
N ASP A 42 -4.73 26.59 -16.88
CA ASP A 42 -4.38 25.26 -17.37
C ASP A 42 -5.54 24.28 -17.16
N ARG A 43 -5.91 23.55 -18.20
CA ARG A 43 -6.89 22.47 -18.12
C ARG A 43 -6.19 21.18 -17.68
N VAL A 44 -6.44 20.76 -16.45
CA VAL A 44 -5.75 19.62 -15.84
C VAL A 44 -6.72 18.46 -15.60
N THR A 45 -6.31 17.26 -16.00
CA THR A 45 -6.99 16.01 -15.66
C THR A 45 -6.02 15.05 -14.99
N ILE A 46 -6.48 14.34 -13.95
CA ILE A 46 -5.75 13.24 -13.31
C ILE A 46 -6.57 11.97 -13.51
N GLN A 47 -5.97 10.94 -14.11
CA GLN A 47 -6.60 9.64 -14.28
C GLN A 47 -5.75 8.54 -13.64
N ASP A 48 -6.39 7.74 -12.80
CA ASP A 48 -5.82 6.56 -12.16
C ASP A 48 -6.43 5.30 -12.81
N GLU A 49 -5.65 4.62 -13.62
CA GLU A 49 -6.10 3.43 -14.37
C GLU A 49 -6.44 2.24 -13.47
N HIS A 50 -6.02 2.24 -12.19
CA HIS A 50 -6.41 1.21 -11.23
C HIS A 50 -7.89 1.26 -10.88
N VAL A 51 -8.53 2.43 -10.97
CA VAL A 51 -9.90 2.65 -10.51
C VAL A 51 -10.84 3.18 -11.59
N GLU A 52 -10.31 3.62 -12.74
CA GLU A 52 -11.10 4.11 -13.86
C GLU A 52 -10.45 3.78 -15.21
N ARG A 53 -11.23 3.83 -16.27
CA ARG A 53 -10.71 3.67 -17.63
C ARG A 53 -10.08 4.97 -18.11
N LEU A 54 -8.91 4.87 -18.76
CA LEU A 54 -8.27 6.00 -19.39
C LEU A 54 -9.02 6.46 -20.64
N THR A 55 -9.14 7.77 -20.81
CA THR A 55 -9.50 8.40 -22.08
C THR A 55 -8.24 8.45 -22.94
N LEU A 56 -8.26 7.92 -24.17
CA LEU A 56 -7.08 7.86 -25.04
C LEU A 56 -7.25 8.61 -26.36
N ASP A 57 -8.45 9.13 -26.64
CA ASP A 57 -8.80 9.89 -27.85
C ASP A 57 -8.61 11.41 -27.70
N ASP A 58 -8.24 11.87 -26.51
CA ASP A 58 -7.90 13.27 -26.20
C ASP A 58 -6.53 13.69 -26.79
N GLU A 59 -6.30 15.00 -26.87
CA GLU A 59 -5.11 15.63 -27.43
C GLU A 59 -4.53 16.67 -26.45
N PRO A 60 -3.88 16.23 -25.35
CA PRO A 60 -3.24 17.14 -24.40
C PRO A 60 -1.94 17.71 -24.98
N ASP A 61 -1.59 18.95 -24.54
CA ASP A 61 -0.29 19.55 -24.85
C ASP A 61 0.84 18.83 -24.08
N LEU A 62 0.55 18.40 -22.85
CA LEU A 62 1.50 17.77 -21.92
C LEU A 62 0.88 16.53 -21.26
N VAL A 63 1.59 15.41 -21.33
CA VAL A 63 1.22 14.18 -20.61
C VAL A 63 2.28 13.87 -19.56
N VAL A 64 1.85 13.67 -18.32
CA VAL A 64 2.71 13.34 -17.18
C VAL A 64 2.34 11.95 -16.67
N ILE A 65 3.28 11.03 -16.64
CA ILE A 65 3.02 9.65 -16.23
C ILE A 65 3.91 9.29 -15.04
N GLN A 66 3.28 8.85 -13.93
CA GLN A 66 3.99 8.31 -12.77
C GLN A 66 4.27 6.83 -12.99
N VAL A 67 5.54 6.42 -12.97
CA VAL A 67 5.95 5.06 -13.33
C VAL A 67 6.46 4.31 -12.11
N TYR A 68 5.74 3.26 -11.72
CA TYR A 68 6.23 2.19 -10.85
C TYR A 68 6.83 1.06 -11.68
N ILE A 69 7.65 0.19 -11.09
CA ILE A 69 8.30 -0.89 -11.82
C ILE A 69 7.27 -1.83 -12.47
N THR A 70 6.25 -2.22 -11.75
CA THR A 70 5.20 -3.13 -12.21
C THR A 70 4.17 -2.50 -13.16
N SER A 71 4.29 -1.20 -13.46
CA SER A 71 3.51 -0.53 -14.49
C SER A 71 4.38 0.06 -15.62
N ALA A 72 5.68 -0.29 -15.66
CA ALA A 72 6.63 0.32 -16.58
C ALA A 72 6.24 0.09 -18.04
N TYR A 73 5.96 -1.14 -18.45
CA TYR A 73 5.56 -1.46 -19.83
C TYR A 73 4.25 -0.76 -20.22
N ARG A 74 3.28 -0.70 -19.32
CA ARG A 74 2.04 0.05 -19.55
C ARG A 74 2.30 1.54 -19.69
N ALA A 75 3.13 2.11 -18.82
CA ALA A 75 3.54 3.52 -18.89
C ALA A 75 4.21 3.86 -20.20
N TYR A 76 5.13 3.02 -20.68
CA TYR A 76 5.82 3.21 -21.94
C TYR A 76 4.87 3.11 -23.14
N ALA A 77 3.95 2.16 -23.15
CA ALA A 77 2.93 2.07 -24.20
C ALA A 77 2.04 3.33 -24.27
N LEU A 78 1.66 3.88 -23.11
CA LEU A 78 0.91 5.14 -23.02
C LEU A 78 1.76 6.34 -23.47
N ALA A 79 3.01 6.41 -23.06
CA ALA A 79 3.95 7.44 -23.46
C ALA A 79 4.14 7.48 -24.99
N ASP A 80 4.40 6.33 -25.60
CA ASP A 80 4.55 6.21 -27.06
C ASP A 80 3.24 6.55 -27.80
N HIS A 81 2.08 6.21 -27.22
CA HIS A 81 0.78 6.58 -27.78
C HIS A 81 0.63 8.10 -27.88
N TYR A 82 0.87 8.83 -26.79
CA TYR A 82 0.71 10.28 -26.76
C TYR A 82 1.80 11.03 -27.52
N ARG A 83 3.04 10.53 -27.55
CA ARG A 83 4.08 11.10 -28.41
C ARG A 83 3.72 11.01 -29.90
N ARG A 84 3.12 9.90 -30.35
CA ARG A 84 2.62 9.79 -31.74
C ARG A 84 1.48 10.78 -32.04
N LYS A 85 0.73 11.21 -31.03
CA LYS A 85 -0.30 12.25 -31.14
C LYS A 85 0.27 13.68 -31.07
N GLY A 86 1.58 13.84 -30.87
CA GLY A 86 2.26 15.14 -30.80
C GLY A 86 2.28 15.79 -29.42
N ALA A 87 1.81 15.10 -28.36
CA ALA A 87 1.92 15.59 -26.99
C ALA A 87 3.37 15.51 -26.49
N HIS A 88 3.81 16.48 -25.70
CA HIS A 88 5.05 16.35 -24.95
C HIS A 88 4.86 15.38 -23.79
N VAL A 89 5.65 14.33 -23.70
CA VAL A 89 5.52 13.30 -22.68
C VAL A 89 6.63 13.38 -21.64
N ALA A 90 6.23 13.50 -20.38
CA ALA A 90 7.09 13.57 -19.22
C ALA A 90 6.88 12.36 -18.29
N LEU A 91 7.94 11.60 -18.01
CA LEU A 91 7.91 10.44 -17.12
C LEU A 91 8.66 10.74 -15.82
N GLY A 92 8.10 10.27 -14.69
CA GLY A 92 8.74 10.36 -13.38
C GLY A 92 8.33 9.20 -12.47
N GLY A 93 9.02 9.06 -11.35
CA GLY A 93 8.73 8.03 -10.36
C GLY A 93 9.91 7.09 -10.10
N LEU A 94 9.63 6.04 -9.34
CA LEU A 94 10.65 5.12 -8.83
C LEU A 94 11.42 4.41 -9.95
N HIS A 95 10.69 3.86 -10.91
CA HIS A 95 11.28 3.10 -12.01
C HIS A 95 12.13 3.99 -12.93
N VAL A 96 11.63 5.16 -13.31
CA VAL A 96 12.35 6.15 -14.14
C VAL A 96 13.64 6.58 -13.48
N THR A 97 13.62 6.77 -12.15
CA THR A 97 14.83 7.16 -11.38
C THR A 97 15.88 6.06 -11.37
N SER A 98 15.45 4.79 -11.33
CA SER A 98 16.33 3.63 -11.28
C SER A 98 16.87 3.25 -12.67
N LEU A 99 16.08 3.43 -13.74
CA LEU A 99 16.40 3.04 -15.11
C LEU A 99 16.15 4.20 -16.10
N PRO A 100 16.90 5.32 -15.97
CA PRO A 100 16.65 6.52 -16.76
C PRO A 100 16.85 6.34 -18.25
N GLU A 101 17.82 5.52 -18.67
CA GLU A 101 18.13 5.28 -20.10
C GLU A 101 17.02 4.47 -20.79
N GLU A 102 16.35 3.59 -20.06
CA GLU A 102 15.19 2.88 -20.55
C GLU A 102 14.01 3.85 -20.74
N ALA A 103 13.72 4.69 -19.74
CA ALA A 103 12.62 5.64 -19.78
C ALA A 103 12.79 6.73 -20.85
N LEU A 104 14.02 7.20 -21.10
CA LEU A 104 14.32 8.22 -22.14
C LEU A 104 13.97 7.77 -23.55
N ARG A 105 13.89 6.47 -23.82
CA ARG A 105 13.47 5.98 -25.16
C ARG A 105 12.00 6.26 -25.43
N HIS A 106 11.19 6.42 -24.37
CA HIS A 106 9.74 6.56 -24.43
C HIS A 106 9.23 7.96 -24.07
N ALA A 107 10.11 8.88 -23.65
CA ALA A 107 9.70 10.21 -23.17
C ALA A 107 10.54 11.34 -23.76
N ASP A 108 9.96 12.53 -23.82
CA ASP A 108 10.67 13.77 -24.20
C ASP A 108 11.38 14.37 -22.99
N THR A 109 10.84 14.14 -21.78
CA THR A 109 11.41 14.58 -20.52
C THR A 109 11.30 13.48 -19.46
N ILE A 110 12.35 13.30 -18.65
CA ILE A 110 12.30 12.44 -17.46
C ILE A 110 12.68 13.20 -16.18
N PHE A 111 12.07 12.77 -15.06
CA PHE A 111 12.36 13.29 -13.73
C PHE A 111 13.05 12.22 -12.88
N LEU A 112 14.21 12.55 -12.31
CA LEU A 112 15.01 11.68 -11.47
C LEU A 112 14.94 12.15 -10.01
N GLY A 113 14.42 11.30 -9.15
CA GLY A 113 14.09 11.61 -7.76
C GLY A 113 12.74 12.33 -7.60
N PRO A 114 12.47 12.92 -6.41
CA PRO A 114 11.24 13.65 -6.14
C PRO A 114 11.00 14.82 -7.10
N GLY A 115 9.74 15.04 -7.46
CA GLY A 115 9.35 16.12 -8.38
C GLY A 115 9.30 17.51 -7.76
N ASP A 116 9.42 17.62 -6.44
CA ASP A 116 9.11 18.85 -5.68
C ASP A 116 9.88 20.09 -6.15
N ASP A 117 11.17 19.93 -6.44
CA ASP A 117 12.06 21.01 -6.91
C ASP A 117 12.24 21.04 -8.43
N THR A 118 12.00 19.92 -9.10
CA THR A 118 12.22 19.79 -10.55
C THR A 118 11.01 20.20 -11.38
N TRP A 119 9.81 19.92 -10.90
CA TRP A 119 8.58 20.19 -11.62
C TRP A 119 8.34 21.68 -11.89
N PRO A 120 8.48 22.61 -10.93
CA PRO A 120 8.34 24.05 -11.21
C PRO A 120 9.34 24.56 -12.25
N ARG A 121 10.60 24.04 -12.22
CA ARG A 121 11.63 24.41 -13.21
C ARG A 121 11.26 23.89 -14.61
N PHE A 122 10.80 22.66 -14.70
CA PHE A 122 10.31 22.10 -15.95
C PHE A 122 9.15 22.92 -16.52
N LEU A 123 8.15 23.29 -15.71
CA LEU A 123 7.02 24.08 -16.17
C LEU A 123 7.48 25.45 -16.75
N ALA A 124 8.46 26.09 -16.11
CA ALA A 124 9.04 27.33 -16.61
C ALA A 124 9.75 27.11 -17.95
N ASP A 125 10.61 26.11 -18.04
CA ASP A 125 11.35 25.77 -19.28
C ASP A 125 10.38 25.33 -20.40
N PHE A 126 9.33 24.56 -20.07
CA PHE A 126 8.33 24.09 -21.04
C PHE A 126 7.51 25.25 -21.62
N ARG A 127 7.06 26.16 -20.77
CA ARG A 127 6.33 27.37 -21.21
C ARG A 127 7.19 28.31 -22.04
N ALA A 128 8.50 28.32 -21.80
CA ALA A 128 9.47 29.05 -22.60
C ALA A 128 9.83 28.35 -23.92
N GLY A 129 9.34 27.13 -24.16
CA GLY A 129 9.63 26.33 -25.36
C GLY A 129 10.99 25.61 -25.36
N HIS A 130 11.65 25.52 -24.20
CA HIS A 130 13.00 24.94 -24.07
C HIS A 130 13.08 23.89 -22.92
N PRO A 131 12.18 22.90 -22.86
CA PRO A 131 12.25 21.86 -21.84
C PRO A 131 13.50 20.99 -22.04
N ARG A 132 14.12 20.58 -20.93
CA ARG A 132 15.27 19.66 -20.96
C ARG A 132 14.79 18.22 -20.97
N ALA A 133 15.59 17.33 -21.55
CA ALA A 133 15.30 15.90 -21.54
C ALA A 133 15.39 15.28 -20.13
N VAL A 134 16.18 15.85 -19.21
CA VAL A 134 16.40 15.29 -17.86
C VAL A 134 16.38 16.39 -16.81
N TYR A 135 15.52 16.22 -15.80
CA TYR A 135 15.49 17.02 -14.58
C TYR A 135 15.86 16.14 -13.38
N ARG A 136 16.96 16.49 -12.72
CA ARG A 136 17.44 15.78 -11.54
C ARG A 136 17.15 16.58 -10.28
N SER A 137 16.48 15.94 -9.32
CA SER A 137 16.19 16.56 -8.03
C SER A 137 17.42 16.58 -7.12
N ALA A 138 17.66 17.73 -6.50
CA ALA A 138 18.75 17.97 -5.57
C ALA A 138 18.28 18.64 -4.27
N VAL A 139 17.27 19.49 -4.33
CA VAL A 139 16.72 20.20 -3.17
C VAL A 139 15.67 19.33 -2.50
N ARG A 140 15.80 19.14 -1.20
CA ARG A 140 14.92 18.30 -0.38
C ARG A 140 14.22 19.16 0.66
N SER A 141 13.07 19.71 0.27
CA SER A 141 12.21 20.53 1.13
C SER A 141 10.75 20.33 0.74
N LEU A 142 9.89 20.26 1.74
CA LEU A 142 8.43 20.30 1.55
C LEU A 142 7.85 21.69 1.89
N ALA A 143 8.70 22.64 2.28
CA ALA A 143 8.27 24.02 2.53
C ALA A 143 7.86 24.71 1.23
N GLY A 144 6.70 25.37 1.25
CA GLY A 144 6.20 26.13 0.09
C GLY A 144 5.62 25.26 -1.03
N LEU A 145 5.44 23.95 -0.82
CA LEU A 145 4.69 23.14 -1.78
C LEU A 145 3.24 23.60 -1.86
N PRO A 146 2.66 23.60 -3.07
CA PRO A 146 1.24 23.89 -3.23
C PRO A 146 0.38 22.81 -2.59
N LYS A 147 -0.85 23.15 -2.27
CA LYS A 147 -1.82 22.19 -1.78
C LYS A 147 -2.17 21.20 -2.90
N PRO A 148 -2.24 19.88 -2.58
CA PRO A 148 -2.65 18.91 -3.58
C PRO A 148 -4.03 19.22 -4.16
N ARG A 149 -4.18 19.19 -5.48
CA ARG A 149 -5.44 19.39 -6.21
C ARG A 149 -6.35 18.17 -6.05
N ARG A 150 -6.88 17.99 -4.84
CA ARG A 150 -7.78 16.88 -4.49
C ARG A 150 -9.14 16.98 -5.18
N ASP A 151 -9.49 18.15 -5.68
CA ASP A 151 -10.66 18.41 -6.52
C ASP A 151 -10.61 17.65 -7.86
N LEU A 152 -9.42 17.37 -8.38
CA LEU A 152 -9.21 16.58 -9.60
C LEU A 152 -9.29 15.05 -9.38
N ILE A 153 -9.46 14.61 -8.12
CA ILE A 153 -9.51 13.19 -7.75
C ILE A 153 -10.93 12.79 -7.40
N GLN A 154 -11.41 11.68 -7.97
CA GLN A 154 -12.73 11.13 -7.63
C GLN A 154 -12.68 10.39 -6.29
N ARG A 155 -12.85 11.10 -5.17
CA ARG A 155 -12.73 10.59 -3.79
C ARG A 155 -13.51 9.29 -3.53
N ARG A 156 -14.69 9.13 -4.15
CA ARG A 156 -15.56 7.94 -3.99
C ARG A 156 -14.91 6.63 -4.42
N LEU A 157 -13.85 6.68 -5.22
CA LEU A 157 -13.16 5.50 -5.74
C LEU A 157 -12.13 4.94 -4.77
N TYR A 158 -11.88 5.60 -3.61
CA TYR A 158 -10.84 5.22 -2.68
C TYR A 158 -11.35 4.98 -1.27
N LEU A 159 -10.82 3.95 -0.59
CA LEU A 159 -11.15 3.62 0.80
C LEU A 159 -10.51 4.62 1.79
N ALA A 160 -9.31 5.14 1.48
CA ALA A 160 -8.62 6.15 2.29
C ALA A 160 -8.47 7.47 1.51
N PRO A 161 -9.59 8.16 1.16
CA PRO A 161 -9.56 9.36 0.35
C PRO A 161 -8.89 10.54 1.05
N ASN A 162 -8.78 10.51 2.39
CA ASN A 162 -8.11 11.50 3.21
C ASN A 162 -6.67 11.09 3.54
N SER A 163 -5.94 10.65 2.54
CA SER A 163 -4.51 10.39 2.67
C SER A 163 -3.72 11.70 2.60
N LEU A 164 -2.60 11.78 3.32
CA LEU A 164 -1.69 12.92 3.30
C LEU A 164 -0.25 12.45 3.44
N VAL A 165 0.69 13.34 3.10
CA VAL A 165 2.14 13.12 3.20
C VAL A 165 2.76 14.30 3.91
N VAL A 166 3.28 14.10 5.12
CA VAL A 166 3.91 15.14 5.94
C VAL A 166 5.44 14.99 6.01
N SER A 167 5.95 13.85 5.55
CA SER A 167 7.38 13.59 5.39
C SER A 167 7.64 12.74 4.16
N ARG A 168 8.85 12.76 3.65
CA ARG A 168 9.28 11.91 2.55
C ARG A 168 10.54 11.16 2.91
N GLY A 169 10.59 9.89 2.48
CA GLY A 169 11.71 8.99 2.69
C GLY A 169 11.79 8.45 4.12
N CYS A 170 12.95 7.93 4.47
CA CYS A 170 13.21 7.26 5.74
C CYS A 170 14.67 7.52 6.15
N PRO A 171 14.99 7.71 7.44
CA PRO A 171 16.37 7.94 7.87
C PRO A 171 17.27 6.68 7.83
N HIS A 172 16.69 5.50 7.58
CA HIS A 172 17.41 4.23 7.56
C HIS A 172 17.86 3.85 6.15
N HIS A 173 18.84 2.93 6.04
CA HIS A 173 19.48 2.50 4.80
C HIS A 173 19.43 0.97 4.65
N CYS A 174 18.24 0.42 4.40
CA CYS A 174 18.06 -1.01 4.18
C CYS A 174 18.36 -1.37 2.73
N ASP A 175 19.15 -2.43 2.49
CA ASP A 175 19.68 -2.80 1.17
C ASP A 175 18.59 -3.11 0.12
N PHE A 176 17.45 -3.63 0.54
CA PHE A 176 16.32 -3.95 -0.33
C PHE A 176 15.43 -2.72 -0.64
N CYS A 177 15.60 -1.59 0.07
CA CYS A 177 14.67 -0.49 -0.02
C CYS A 177 14.98 0.46 -1.18
N TYR A 178 13.99 0.73 -2.04
CA TYR A 178 14.08 1.65 -3.17
C TYR A 178 14.50 3.07 -2.79
N LYS A 179 14.34 3.43 -1.53
CA LYS A 179 14.54 4.80 -1.02
C LYS A 179 15.91 5.37 -1.39
N ASP A 180 16.99 4.59 -1.19
CA ASP A 180 18.34 5.08 -1.44
C ASP A 180 18.60 5.33 -2.94
N ALA A 181 17.96 4.56 -3.82
CA ALA A 181 17.99 4.81 -5.26
C ALA A 181 17.21 6.08 -5.61
N PHE A 182 16.00 6.25 -5.05
CA PHE A 182 15.10 7.35 -5.38
C PHE A 182 15.58 8.71 -4.85
N PHE A 183 16.14 8.74 -3.62
CA PHE A 183 16.62 9.96 -2.99
C PHE A 183 18.12 10.23 -3.22
N ARG A 184 18.76 9.52 -4.14
CA ARG A 184 20.18 9.71 -4.45
C ARG A 184 20.50 11.17 -4.79
N GLY A 185 21.60 11.68 -4.22
CA GLY A 185 22.08 13.05 -4.45
C GLY A 185 21.45 14.12 -3.56
N GLY A 186 20.65 13.74 -2.57
CA GLY A 186 20.07 14.66 -1.59
C GLY A 186 19.77 13.98 -0.25
N LYS A 187 19.11 14.70 0.68
CA LYS A 187 18.64 14.10 1.93
C LYS A 187 17.66 12.97 1.65
N SER A 188 17.83 11.85 2.33
CA SER A 188 16.95 10.68 2.21
C SER A 188 15.71 10.75 3.10
N PHE A 189 15.62 11.76 3.98
CA PHE A 189 14.46 12.00 4.84
C PHE A 189 14.30 13.51 5.15
N TYR A 190 13.09 14.03 4.98
CA TYR A 190 12.74 15.43 5.24
C TYR A 190 11.24 15.57 5.51
N THR A 191 10.84 16.63 6.25
CA THR A 191 9.46 16.84 6.72
C THR A 191 8.91 18.18 6.23
N GLN A 192 7.61 18.32 6.26
CA GLN A 192 6.92 19.62 6.19
C GLN A 192 7.25 20.48 7.43
N LEU A 193 6.82 21.73 7.41
CA LEU A 193 6.66 22.52 8.64
C LEU A 193 5.46 21.95 9.42
N VAL A 194 5.55 21.94 10.75
CA VAL A 194 4.47 21.40 11.60
C VAL A 194 3.16 22.17 11.37
N ALA A 195 3.23 23.48 11.17
CA ALA A 195 2.05 24.31 10.90
C ALA A 195 1.34 23.91 9.61
N ASP A 196 2.08 23.67 8.52
CA ASP A 196 1.53 23.27 7.22
C ASP A 196 0.86 21.89 7.31
N ALA A 197 1.52 20.94 8.02
CA ALA A 197 1.00 19.60 8.26
C ALA A 197 -0.30 19.62 9.08
N LEU A 198 -0.38 20.46 10.10
CA LEU A 198 -1.59 20.65 10.92
C LEU A 198 -2.72 21.29 10.12
N GLU A 199 -2.42 22.32 9.34
CA GLU A 199 -3.41 22.98 8.47
C GLU A 199 -4.01 21.99 7.46
N GLU A 200 -3.18 21.16 6.82
CA GLU A 200 -3.68 20.12 5.90
C GLU A 200 -4.53 19.09 6.65
N THR A 201 -4.07 18.61 7.81
CA THR A 201 -4.78 17.67 8.64
C THR A 201 -6.17 18.20 9.05
N GLU A 202 -6.28 19.48 9.44
CA GLU A 202 -7.52 20.10 9.87
C GLU A 202 -8.53 20.27 8.74
N ARG A 203 -8.06 20.57 7.53
CA ARG A 203 -8.90 20.80 6.34
C ARG A 203 -9.52 19.53 5.75
N LEU A 204 -8.92 18.37 5.98
CA LEU A 204 -9.43 17.12 5.43
C LEU A 204 -10.78 16.77 6.09
N PRO A 205 -11.82 16.42 5.31
CA PRO A 205 -13.13 16.08 5.85
C PRO A 205 -13.13 14.71 6.51
N GLY A 206 -14.14 14.45 7.38
CA GLY A 206 -14.31 13.19 8.08
C GLY A 206 -13.29 12.99 9.20
N ARG A 207 -13.28 11.82 9.81
CA ARG A 207 -12.41 11.51 10.95
C ARG A 207 -11.17 10.71 10.54
N HIS A 208 -11.32 9.80 9.57
CA HIS A 208 -10.26 8.90 9.14
C HIS A 208 -9.20 9.63 8.31
N LEU A 209 -7.93 9.43 8.68
CA LEU A 209 -6.75 9.90 7.96
C LEU A 209 -5.77 8.74 7.74
N TYR A 210 -5.03 8.79 6.65
CA TYR A 210 -3.92 7.88 6.41
C TYR A 210 -2.67 8.67 6.01
N PHE A 211 -1.61 8.58 6.82
CA PHE A 211 -0.30 9.14 6.49
C PHE A 211 0.43 8.16 5.56
N LEU A 212 0.64 8.58 4.31
CA LEU A 212 1.34 7.78 3.27
C LEU A 212 2.85 7.91 3.34
N ASP A 213 3.35 8.40 4.44
CA ASP A 213 4.76 8.57 4.71
C ASP A 213 5.48 7.22 4.80
N ASP A 214 6.69 7.11 4.25
CA ASP A 214 7.54 5.92 4.43
C ASP A 214 7.82 5.65 5.92
N HIS A 215 7.89 6.72 6.73
CA HIS A 215 8.15 6.63 8.16
C HIS A 215 7.75 7.91 8.91
N VAL A 216 6.49 8.05 9.28
CA VAL A 216 5.95 9.25 9.95
C VAL A 216 6.65 9.59 11.28
N LEU A 217 7.17 8.56 11.99
CA LEU A 217 7.90 8.69 13.25
C LEU A 217 9.43 8.92 13.05
N GLY A 218 9.90 9.06 11.80
CA GLY A 218 11.32 9.13 11.46
C GLY A 218 12.06 10.36 12.00
N ASN A 219 11.34 11.44 12.29
CA ASN A 219 11.84 12.58 13.07
C ASN A 219 11.01 12.73 14.36
N PRO A 220 11.52 12.26 15.51
CA PRO A 220 10.75 12.26 16.76
C PRO A 220 10.29 13.65 17.22
N ARG A 221 11.08 14.70 16.95
CA ARG A 221 10.73 16.09 17.33
C ARG A 221 9.56 16.61 16.50
N PHE A 222 9.63 16.44 15.18
CA PHE A 222 8.55 16.78 14.27
C PHE A 222 7.27 15.99 14.60
N ALA A 223 7.38 14.68 14.75
CA ALA A 223 6.27 13.79 15.05
C ALA A 223 5.60 14.14 16.39
N ALA A 224 6.39 14.40 17.45
CA ALA A 224 5.85 14.80 18.75
C ALA A 224 5.07 16.13 18.68
N ALA A 225 5.58 17.12 17.94
CA ALA A 225 4.90 18.41 17.75
C ALA A 225 3.62 18.26 16.91
N LEU A 226 3.66 17.46 15.84
CA LEU A 226 2.49 17.15 15.02
C LEU A 226 1.39 16.48 15.85
N PHE A 227 1.72 15.43 16.62
CA PHE A 227 0.75 14.69 17.42
C PHE A 227 0.16 15.54 18.55
N GLU A 228 0.96 16.41 19.16
CA GLU A 228 0.44 17.35 20.15
C GLU A 228 -0.55 18.35 19.53
N GLY A 229 -0.24 18.88 18.35
CA GLY A 229 -1.17 19.77 17.63
C GLY A 229 -2.44 19.08 17.14
N MET A 230 -2.39 17.77 16.87
CA MET A 230 -3.55 16.98 16.46
C MET A 230 -4.47 16.60 17.63
N ARG A 231 -4.04 16.75 18.89
CA ARG A 231 -4.89 16.43 20.05
C ARG A 231 -6.17 17.26 20.02
N GLY A 232 -7.30 16.58 20.26
CA GLY A 232 -8.61 17.22 20.25
C GLY A 232 -9.25 17.40 18.86
N MET A 233 -8.53 17.19 17.76
CA MET A 233 -9.12 17.25 16.41
C MET A 233 -10.11 16.11 16.11
N GLY A 234 -10.23 15.12 16.99
CA GLY A 234 -11.15 13.97 16.82
C GLY A 234 -10.75 13.03 15.66
N ARG A 235 -9.50 13.08 15.22
CA ARG A 235 -9.02 12.24 14.11
C ARG A 235 -8.78 10.79 14.54
N LEU A 236 -8.96 9.87 13.59
CA LEU A 236 -8.60 8.46 13.68
C LEU A 236 -7.62 8.19 12.55
N TRP A 237 -6.36 7.88 12.87
CA TRP A 237 -5.35 7.82 11.82
C TRP A 237 -4.50 6.55 11.84
N GLN A 238 -3.94 6.27 10.68
CA GLN A 238 -3.07 5.14 10.39
C GLN A 238 -1.80 5.63 9.70
N ALA A 239 -0.69 4.90 9.85
CA ALA A 239 0.59 5.27 9.23
C ALA A 239 1.56 4.09 9.18
N GLY A 240 2.68 4.28 8.46
CA GLY A 240 3.86 3.40 8.48
C GLY A 240 4.88 3.80 9.54
N ALA A 241 5.52 2.80 10.17
CA ALA A 241 6.56 2.99 11.16
C ALA A 241 7.55 1.82 11.22
N THR A 242 8.66 2.01 11.95
CA THR A 242 9.61 0.94 12.27
C THR A 242 9.40 0.43 13.70
N VAL A 243 9.88 -0.78 14.01
CA VAL A 243 9.84 -1.33 15.37
C VAL A 243 10.53 -0.41 16.36
N ALA A 244 11.72 0.11 16.02
CA ALA A 244 12.49 0.99 16.92
C ALA A 244 11.73 2.25 17.31
N SER A 245 10.90 2.80 16.44
CA SER A 245 10.14 4.02 16.73
C SER A 245 9.07 3.85 17.80
N VAL A 246 8.60 2.61 18.05
CA VAL A 246 7.67 2.30 19.14
C VAL A 246 8.30 2.51 20.52
N PHE A 247 9.63 2.43 20.61
CA PHE A 247 10.38 2.58 21.87
C PHE A 247 10.86 4.01 22.15
N HIS A 248 10.59 4.97 21.26
CA HIS A 248 10.87 6.36 21.56
C HIS A 248 10.05 6.84 22.79
N PRO A 249 10.73 7.41 23.81
CA PRO A 249 10.06 7.82 25.05
C PRO A 249 8.90 8.78 24.80
N GLY A 250 7.68 8.40 25.23
CA GLY A 250 6.48 9.22 25.18
C GLY A 250 5.91 9.47 23.77
N LEU A 251 6.58 9.03 22.68
CA LEU A 251 6.17 9.36 21.32
C LEU A 251 4.94 8.57 20.89
N ILE A 252 4.93 7.27 21.14
CA ILE A 252 3.81 6.41 20.74
C ILE A 252 2.55 6.68 21.57
N GLU A 253 2.72 7.07 22.84
CA GLU A 253 1.64 7.52 23.71
C GLU A 253 1.00 8.81 23.18
N LYS A 254 1.81 9.79 22.75
CA LYS A 254 1.32 11.02 22.09
C LYS A 254 0.58 10.69 20.78
N ALA A 255 1.12 9.78 19.99
CA ALA A 255 0.47 9.31 18.77
C ALA A 255 -0.91 8.69 19.06
N ALA A 256 -1.00 7.79 20.06
CA ALA A 256 -2.26 7.17 20.48
C ALA A 256 -3.27 8.20 20.99
N ALA A 257 -2.80 9.20 21.76
CA ALA A 257 -3.64 10.30 22.27
C ALA A 257 -4.16 11.23 21.17
N SER A 258 -3.38 11.41 20.09
CA SER A 258 -3.79 12.22 18.91
C SER A 258 -4.69 11.48 17.93
N GLY A 259 -4.94 10.18 18.17
CA GLY A 259 -5.88 9.37 17.38
C GLY A 259 -5.27 8.26 16.55
N LEU A 260 -4.02 7.86 16.76
CA LEU A 260 -3.44 6.67 16.15
C LEU A 260 -4.27 5.43 16.51
N ARG A 261 -4.61 4.62 15.51
CA ARG A 261 -5.41 3.39 15.69
C ARG A 261 -4.80 2.16 15.04
N SER A 262 -3.96 2.33 14.04
CA SER A 262 -3.23 1.21 13.42
C SER A 262 -1.89 1.67 12.89
N LEU A 263 -0.85 0.84 13.06
CA LEU A 263 0.47 1.04 12.48
C LEU A 263 0.82 -0.11 11.53
N PHE A 264 1.23 0.26 10.33
CA PHE A 264 1.93 -0.63 9.42
C PHE A 264 3.40 -0.69 9.84
N ILE A 265 3.88 -1.87 10.25
CA ILE A 265 5.23 -2.05 10.77
C ILE A 265 5.98 -3.08 9.95
N GLY A 266 7.12 -2.66 9.37
CA GLY A 266 8.05 -3.55 8.71
C GLY A 266 8.86 -4.37 9.73
N PHE A 267 8.40 -5.57 10.08
CA PHE A 267 9.18 -6.55 10.83
C PHE A 267 10.22 -7.21 9.93
N GLU A 268 9.84 -7.49 8.71
CA GLU A 268 10.55 -8.14 7.60
C GLU A 268 10.85 -9.61 7.87
N THR A 269 11.62 -9.93 8.91
CA THR A 269 12.01 -11.29 9.26
C THR A 269 12.20 -11.45 10.77
N LEU A 270 12.04 -12.67 11.27
CA LEU A 270 12.35 -13.04 12.66
C LEU A 270 13.83 -13.40 12.84
N SER A 271 14.62 -13.50 11.76
CA SER A 271 16.06 -13.82 11.80
C SER A 271 16.88 -12.55 12.04
N ALA A 272 17.67 -12.56 13.12
CA ALA A 272 18.62 -11.48 13.41
C ALA A 272 19.77 -11.41 12.39
N GLU A 273 20.11 -12.54 11.79
CA GLU A 273 21.12 -12.67 10.74
C GLU A 273 20.65 -11.97 9.47
N ASN A 274 19.44 -12.25 9.01
CA ASN A 274 18.83 -11.59 7.85
C ASN A 274 18.68 -10.08 8.06
N LEU A 275 18.28 -9.63 9.26
CA LEU A 275 18.21 -8.19 9.56
C LEU A 275 19.56 -7.49 9.42
N ARG A 276 20.63 -8.14 9.90
CA ARG A 276 22.00 -7.64 9.78
C ARG A 276 22.48 -7.63 8.33
N ALA A 277 22.26 -8.72 7.61
CA ALA A 277 22.64 -8.88 6.19
C ALA A 277 21.98 -7.82 5.30
N GLN A 278 20.74 -7.42 5.61
CA GLN A 278 19.98 -6.40 4.87
C GLN A 278 20.15 -4.97 5.45
N HIS A 279 21.11 -4.75 6.33
CA HIS A 279 21.35 -3.47 7.02
C HIS A 279 20.09 -2.86 7.67
N LYS A 280 19.12 -3.70 8.08
CA LYS A 280 17.93 -3.26 8.82
C LYS A 280 18.21 -3.17 10.33
N LEU A 281 19.22 -2.40 10.69
CA LEU A 281 19.79 -2.35 12.05
C LEU A 281 18.86 -1.70 13.09
N GLN A 282 17.86 -0.95 12.67
CA GLN A 282 16.82 -0.39 13.53
C GLN A 282 15.82 -1.45 14.05
N ASN A 283 15.81 -2.65 13.47
CA ASN A 283 15.01 -3.76 13.93
C ASN A 283 15.86 -4.74 14.73
N ARG A 284 15.34 -5.19 15.87
CA ARG A 284 15.90 -6.28 16.66
C ARG A 284 14.77 -7.27 16.94
N ALA A 285 14.87 -8.47 16.42
CA ALA A 285 13.81 -9.48 16.52
C ALA A 285 13.36 -9.75 17.97
N LYS A 286 14.29 -9.67 18.95
CA LYS A 286 13.97 -9.81 20.38
C LYS A 286 13.01 -8.74 20.94
N ASP A 287 12.91 -7.58 20.29
CA ASP A 287 12.05 -6.48 20.74
C ASP A 287 10.64 -6.54 20.12
N TYR A 288 10.39 -7.46 19.18
CA TYR A 288 9.16 -7.49 18.39
C TYR A 288 7.90 -7.74 19.23
N ALA A 289 7.93 -8.76 20.08
CA ALA A 289 6.80 -9.08 20.96
C ALA A 289 6.47 -7.92 21.91
N GLU A 290 7.50 -7.27 22.46
CA GLU A 290 7.33 -6.10 23.34
C GLU A 290 6.75 -4.89 22.59
N ALA A 291 7.18 -4.65 21.35
CA ALA A 291 6.62 -3.58 20.52
C ALA A 291 5.12 -3.81 20.23
N VAL A 292 4.75 -5.05 19.87
CA VAL A 292 3.35 -5.42 19.63
C VAL A 292 2.52 -5.24 20.89
N ARG A 293 2.98 -5.77 22.04
CA ARG A 293 2.31 -5.63 23.32
C ARG A 293 2.07 -4.16 23.68
N ARG A 294 3.09 -3.31 23.58
CA ARG A 294 2.99 -1.88 23.89
C ARG A 294 1.96 -1.15 23.01
N LEU A 295 1.87 -1.50 21.73
CA LEU A 295 0.86 -0.95 20.84
C LEU A 295 -0.55 -1.41 21.23
N HIS A 296 -0.72 -2.70 21.52
CA HIS A 296 -2.01 -3.24 21.96
C HIS A 296 -2.47 -2.62 23.28
N ASP A 297 -1.57 -2.39 24.25
CA ASP A 297 -1.85 -1.71 25.52
C ASP A 297 -2.39 -0.28 25.31
N LEU A 298 -1.96 0.39 24.25
CA LEU A 298 -2.45 1.71 23.84
C LEU A 298 -3.68 1.66 22.92
N GLY A 299 -4.21 0.46 22.65
CA GLY A 299 -5.33 0.26 21.74
C GLY A 299 -5.02 0.48 20.27
N VAL A 300 -3.75 0.40 19.89
CA VAL A 300 -3.27 0.52 18.50
C VAL A 300 -3.15 -0.86 17.88
N MET A 301 -3.79 -1.08 16.73
CA MET A 301 -3.69 -2.31 15.96
C MET A 301 -2.38 -2.39 15.18
N VAL A 302 -1.90 -3.59 14.94
CA VAL A 302 -0.68 -3.84 14.18
C VAL A 302 -1.02 -4.43 12.81
N ASN A 303 -0.54 -3.78 11.77
CA ASN A 303 -0.48 -4.31 10.42
C ASN A 303 0.98 -4.67 10.13
N ALA A 304 1.33 -5.94 10.23
CA ALA A 304 2.70 -6.40 10.09
C ALA A 304 3.08 -6.59 8.61
N SER A 305 4.34 -6.31 8.28
CA SER A 305 4.94 -6.63 6.99
C SER A 305 6.10 -7.61 7.20
N PHE A 306 6.08 -8.71 6.43
CA PHE A 306 7.12 -9.73 6.40
C PHE A 306 7.63 -9.94 4.98
N VAL A 307 8.91 -10.25 4.87
CA VAL A 307 9.60 -10.50 3.59
C VAL A 307 10.27 -11.87 3.67
N PHE A 308 10.00 -12.73 2.69
CA PHE A 308 10.57 -14.06 2.54
C PHE A 308 11.57 -14.12 1.40
N GLY A 309 12.53 -15.04 1.50
CA GLY A 309 13.54 -15.29 0.48
C GLY A 309 14.87 -14.61 0.75
N MET A 310 15.11 -14.13 1.97
CA MET A 310 16.43 -13.71 2.44
C MET A 310 17.37 -14.92 2.56
N ASP A 311 18.67 -14.70 2.56
CA ASP A 311 19.67 -15.75 2.38
C ASP A 311 19.69 -16.80 3.51
N GLU A 312 19.25 -16.45 4.72
CA GLU A 312 19.13 -17.39 5.84
C GLU A 312 17.78 -18.10 5.92
N ASP A 313 16.84 -17.79 5.03
CA ASP A 313 15.51 -18.39 5.03
C ASP A 313 15.54 -19.82 4.46
N ASP A 314 15.05 -20.77 5.24
CA ASP A 314 14.68 -22.14 4.84
C ASP A 314 13.16 -22.26 4.65
N GLU A 315 12.69 -23.41 4.16
CA GLU A 315 11.25 -23.62 3.92
C GLU A 315 10.37 -23.56 5.19
N ALA A 316 10.96 -23.67 6.39
CA ALA A 316 10.22 -23.55 7.64
C ALA A 316 9.98 -22.09 8.05
N VAL A 317 10.57 -21.10 7.35
CA VAL A 317 10.38 -19.67 7.66
C VAL A 317 8.92 -19.25 7.56
N PHE A 318 8.17 -19.83 6.63
CA PHE A 318 6.77 -19.47 6.40
C PHE A 318 5.90 -19.80 7.61
N ASP A 319 5.99 -21.04 8.10
CA ASP A 319 5.20 -21.53 9.22
C ASP A 319 5.60 -20.80 10.52
N ARG A 320 6.91 -20.67 10.79
CA ARG A 320 7.42 -19.93 11.96
C ARG A 320 6.92 -18.47 12.00
N THR A 321 6.88 -17.80 10.84
CA THR A 321 6.44 -16.40 10.77
C THR A 321 4.94 -16.29 10.99
N VAL A 322 4.15 -17.18 10.40
CA VAL A 322 2.68 -17.20 10.56
C VAL A 322 2.29 -17.51 11.99
N GLU A 323 2.89 -18.56 12.59
CA GLU A 323 2.64 -18.96 13.98
C GLU A 323 2.96 -17.80 14.93
N TRP A 324 4.14 -17.20 14.80
CA TRP A 324 4.53 -16.05 15.61
C TRP A 324 3.54 -14.89 15.48
N ALA A 325 3.13 -14.54 14.26
CA ALA A 325 2.21 -13.44 14.03
C ALA A 325 0.83 -13.68 14.68
N ILE A 326 0.34 -14.92 14.64
CA ILE A 326 -0.91 -15.33 15.30
C ILE A 326 -0.77 -15.27 16.82
N GLU A 327 0.33 -15.80 17.38
CA GLU A 327 0.62 -15.80 18.81
C GLU A 327 0.71 -14.39 19.39
N GLN A 328 1.28 -13.44 18.62
CA GLN A 328 1.32 -12.02 19.03
C GLN A 328 -0.03 -11.31 18.83
N GLY A 329 -1.04 -11.96 18.29
CA GLY A 329 -2.36 -11.38 18.04
C GLY A 329 -2.34 -10.22 17.05
N ILE A 330 -1.46 -10.29 16.05
CA ILE A 330 -1.38 -9.29 14.97
C ILE A 330 -2.70 -9.30 14.18
N GLU A 331 -3.27 -8.12 13.98
CA GLU A 331 -4.58 -7.97 13.35
C GLU A 331 -4.55 -8.24 11.85
N THR A 332 -3.54 -7.73 11.15
CA THR A 332 -3.33 -7.97 9.73
C THR A 332 -1.85 -8.15 9.42
N ALA A 333 -1.54 -8.98 8.44
CA ALA A 333 -0.18 -9.17 7.95
C ALA A 333 -0.14 -9.14 6.42
N THR A 334 0.86 -8.46 5.88
CA THR A 334 1.25 -8.54 4.49
C THR A 334 2.55 -9.34 4.40
N PHE A 335 2.58 -10.26 3.45
CA PHE A 335 3.75 -11.05 3.14
C PHE A 335 4.26 -10.65 1.77
N HIS A 336 5.57 -10.64 1.60
CA HIS A 336 6.25 -10.25 0.38
C HIS A 336 7.36 -11.24 0.07
N ILE A 337 7.62 -11.48 -1.19
CA ILE A 337 8.86 -12.10 -1.65
C ILE A 337 9.89 -10.97 -1.81
N LEU A 338 11.10 -11.20 -1.31
CA LEU A 338 12.23 -10.27 -1.46
C LEU A 338 12.41 -9.94 -2.95
N THR A 339 12.30 -8.66 -3.28
CA THR A 339 12.35 -8.22 -4.68
C THR A 339 13.53 -7.26 -4.86
N PRO A 340 14.53 -7.64 -5.64
CA PRO A 340 15.72 -6.81 -5.88
C PRO A 340 15.42 -5.71 -6.90
N TYR A 341 14.86 -4.59 -6.44
CA TYR A 341 14.57 -3.45 -7.31
C TYR A 341 15.83 -2.83 -7.90
N PRO A 342 15.86 -2.51 -9.21
CA PRO A 342 17.00 -1.84 -9.84
C PRO A 342 17.42 -0.58 -9.08
N GLY A 343 18.72 -0.38 -8.96
CA GLY A 343 19.30 0.77 -8.24
C GLY A 343 19.47 0.57 -6.73
N THR A 344 18.96 -0.51 -6.14
CA THR A 344 19.18 -0.89 -4.73
C THR A 344 20.49 -1.65 -4.54
N ALA A 345 21.04 -1.65 -3.31
CA ALA A 345 22.22 -2.43 -2.96
C ALA A 345 21.95 -3.93 -3.11
N LEU A 346 20.77 -4.43 -2.73
CA LEU A 346 20.34 -5.80 -2.93
C LEU A 346 20.39 -6.22 -4.41
N HIS A 347 19.87 -5.38 -5.33
CA HIS A 347 19.91 -5.68 -6.75
C HIS A 347 21.36 -5.80 -7.26
N ALA A 348 22.21 -4.86 -6.88
CA ALA A 348 23.63 -4.86 -7.27
C ALA A 348 24.35 -6.13 -6.77
N HIS A 349 24.08 -6.54 -5.52
CA HIS A 349 24.64 -7.73 -4.91
C HIS A 349 24.20 -9.01 -5.65
N LEU A 350 22.90 -9.22 -5.81
CA LEU A 350 22.36 -10.41 -6.48
C LEU A 350 22.72 -10.47 -7.97
N ALA A 351 22.85 -9.32 -8.63
CA ALA A 351 23.31 -9.26 -10.01
C ALA A 351 24.79 -9.67 -10.13
N ALA A 352 25.66 -9.20 -9.23
CA ALA A 352 27.06 -9.59 -9.19
C ALA A 352 27.26 -11.11 -8.93
N GLU A 353 26.36 -11.72 -8.18
CA GLU A 353 26.35 -13.17 -7.94
C GLU A 353 25.67 -13.98 -9.07
N GLY A 354 25.13 -13.32 -10.10
CA GLY A 354 24.39 -13.99 -11.18
C GLY A 354 23.10 -14.66 -10.69
N ARG A 355 22.46 -14.12 -9.66
CA ARG A 355 21.24 -14.67 -9.05
C ARG A 355 19.95 -14.02 -9.57
N ILE A 356 20.00 -12.92 -10.30
CA ILE A 356 18.81 -12.34 -10.96
C ILE A 356 18.39 -13.28 -12.09
N THR A 357 17.14 -13.75 -12.07
CA THR A 357 16.61 -14.73 -13.03
C THR A 357 15.63 -14.15 -14.04
N SER A 358 15.12 -12.95 -13.79
CA SER A 358 14.15 -12.29 -14.67
C SER A 358 14.40 -10.80 -14.71
N THR A 359 14.21 -10.21 -15.90
CA THR A 359 14.14 -8.75 -16.12
C THR A 359 12.76 -8.33 -16.63
N ASN A 360 11.76 -9.19 -16.48
CA ASN A 360 10.37 -8.84 -16.72
C ASN A 360 9.84 -8.02 -15.53
N TRP A 361 9.65 -6.72 -15.73
CA TRP A 361 9.27 -5.78 -14.68
C TRP A 361 7.87 -6.08 -14.09
N ASP A 362 6.97 -6.70 -14.82
CA ASP A 362 5.65 -7.11 -14.31
C ASP A 362 5.75 -8.11 -13.15
N LEU A 363 6.84 -8.90 -13.10
CA LEU A 363 7.09 -9.87 -12.04
C LEU A 363 7.76 -9.29 -10.79
N TYR A 364 8.15 -8.00 -10.81
CA TYR A 364 8.74 -7.33 -9.63
C TYR A 364 7.68 -6.83 -8.65
N ASP A 365 6.65 -7.62 -8.44
CA ASP A 365 5.41 -7.31 -7.71
C ASP A 365 5.39 -7.80 -6.25
N THR A 366 6.54 -8.26 -5.75
CA THR A 366 6.70 -8.86 -4.41
C THR A 366 5.98 -10.20 -4.19
N ARG A 367 5.50 -10.84 -5.27
CA ARG A 367 4.80 -12.14 -5.24
C ARG A 367 5.51 -13.20 -6.07
N HIS A 368 6.35 -12.78 -7.00
CA HIS A 368 7.14 -13.65 -7.84
C HIS A 368 8.62 -13.62 -7.42
N ALA A 369 9.27 -14.76 -7.52
CA ALA A 369 10.70 -14.90 -7.26
C ALA A 369 11.50 -14.59 -8.54
N VAL A 370 11.92 -13.33 -8.70
CA VAL A 370 12.72 -12.86 -9.83
C VAL A 370 14.23 -13.07 -9.64
N PHE A 371 14.59 -13.85 -8.64
CA PHE A 371 15.98 -14.20 -8.31
C PHE A 371 16.05 -15.63 -7.77
N ARG A 372 17.26 -16.20 -7.71
CA ARG A 372 17.52 -17.51 -7.10
C ARG A 372 17.77 -17.35 -5.60
N PRO A 373 16.88 -17.84 -4.70
CA PRO A 373 17.10 -17.85 -3.26
C PRO A 373 18.32 -18.71 -2.88
N ALA A 374 18.91 -18.49 -1.70
CA ALA A 374 20.11 -19.20 -1.26
C ALA A 374 19.82 -20.64 -0.77
N ARG A 375 18.70 -20.85 -0.03
CA ARG A 375 18.43 -22.11 0.68
C ARG A 375 17.12 -22.81 0.28
N MET A 376 16.45 -22.34 -0.75
CA MET A 376 15.23 -22.95 -1.29
C MET A 376 15.14 -22.68 -2.79
N THR A 377 14.23 -23.36 -3.48
CA THR A 377 13.95 -23.07 -4.89
C THR A 377 13.03 -21.85 -5.03
N ALA A 378 13.03 -21.20 -6.19
CA ALA A 378 12.08 -20.12 -6.48
C ALA A 378 10.63 -20.57 -6.35
N GLN A 379 10.32 -21.79 -6.82
CA GLN A 379 9.00 -22.41 -6.71
C GLN A 379 8.58 -22.64 -5.25
N ALA A 380 9.52 -23.13 -4.40
CA ALA A 380 9.26 -23.31 -2.97
C ALA A 380 8.99 -21.96 -2.28
N LEU A 381 9.72 -20.90 -2.66
CA LEU A 381 9.51 -19.55 -2.14
C LEU A 381 8.11 -19.01 -2.49
N GLU A 382 7.69 -19.12 -3.75
CA GLU A 382 6.37 -18.69 -4.20
C GLU A 382 5.23 -19.50 -3.55
N ALA A 383 5.37 -20.84 -3.54
CA ALA A 383 4.40 -21.72 -2.88
C ALA A 383 4.28 -21.43 -1.37
N GLY A 384 5.42 -21.19 -0.70
CA GLY A 384 5.48 -20.83 0.70
C GLY A 384 4.83 -19.47 1.00
N TYR A 385 5.06 -18.47 0.15
CA TYR A 385 4.41 -17.17 0.23
C TYR A 385 2.88 -17.29 0.16
N HIS A 386 2.36 -18.03 -0.82
CA HIS A 386 0.91 -18.25 -0.96
C HIS A 386 0.34 -19.03 0.23
N ARG A 387 1.08 -20.05 0.72
CA ARG A 387 0.70 -20.82 1.92
C ARG A 387 0.63 -19.92 3.14
N ALA A 388 1.66 -19.12 3.42
CA ALA A 388 1.72 -18.23 4.57
C ALA A 388 0.53 -17.25 4.59
N ARG A 389 0.22 -16.62 3.44
CA ARG A 389 -0.93 -15.73 3.29
C ARG A 389 -2.24 -16.45 3.60
N ARG A 390 -2.48 -17.62 2.99
CA ARG A 390 -3.69 -18.41 3.21
C ARG A 390 -3.82 -18.82 4.67
N ASP A 391 -2.74 -19.27 5.29
CA ASP A 391 -2.74 -19.84 6.63
C ASP A 391 -2.92 -18.78 7.71
N PHE A 392 -2.34 -17.60 7.57
CA PHE A 392 -2.58 -16.47 8.46
C PHE A 392 -4.06 -16.03 8.43
N TYR A 393 -4.71 -16.01 7.27
CA TYR A 393 -6.09 -15.55 7.10
C TYR A 393 -7.14 -16.67 7.15
N ARG A 394 -6.83 -17.88 7.63
CA ARG A 394 -7.85 -18.89 7.96
C ARG A 394 -8.70 -18.41 9.13
N TRP A 395 -10.00 -18.76 9.13
CA TRP A 395 -10.88 -18.41 10.25
C TRP A 395 -10.34 -18.90 11.59
N GLY A 396 -9.75 -20.13 11.65
CA GLY A 396 -9.08 -20.63 12.85
C GLY A 396 -7.96 -19.72 13.34
N SER A 397 -7.11 -19.22 12.44
CA SER A 397 -6.02 -18.28 12.75
C SER A 397 -6.54 -16.92 13.22
N ILE A 398 -7.57 -16.39 12.56
CA ILE A 398 -8.21 -15.13 12.96
C ILE A 398 -8.84 -15.26 14.35
N LEU A 399 -9.50 -16.39 14.65
CA LEU A 399 -10.09 -16.66 15.97
C LEU A 399 -9.00 -16.85 17.03
N ALA A 400 -7.90 -17.55 16.70
CA ALA A 400 -6.76 -17.72 17.62
C ALA A 400 -6.11 -16.36 17.93
N GLY A 401 -5.87 -15.50 16.93
CA GLY A 401 -5.38 -14.14 17.14
C GLY A 401 -6.33 -13.28 17.97
N ALA A 402 -7.64 -13.40 17.76
CA ALA A 402 -8.62 -12.72 18.60
C ALA A 402 -8.61 -13.23 20.05
N ALA A 403 -8.35 -14.52 20.28
CA ALA A 403 -8.29 -15.11 21.61
C ALA A 403 -7.16 -14.54 22.47
N THR A 404 -6.07 -14.06 21.86
CA THR A 404 -4.95 -13.41 22.59
C THR A 404 -5.33 -12.07 23.22
N LYS A 405 -6.45 -11.45 22.80
CA LYS A 405 -6.88 -10.15 23.31
C LYS A 405 -7.58 -10.30 24.65
N GLU A 406 -7.33 -9.38 25.59
CA GLU A 406 -7.86 -9.46 26.95
C GLU A 406 -9.36 -9.11 27.03
N THR A 407 -9.80 -8.07 26.29
CA THR A 407 -11.18 -7.57 26.39
C THR A 407 -12.05 -8.05 25.22
N LEU A 408 -13.36 -8.22 25.49
CA LEU A 408 -14.32 -8.57 24.44
C LEU A 408 -14.33 -7.54 23.30
N ALA A 409 -14.22 -6.25 23.60
CA ALA A 409 -14.16 -5.19 22.60
C ALA A 409 -12.92 -5.33 21.72
N ALA A 410 -11.74 -5.67 22.27
CA ALA A 410 -10.53 -5.91 21.49
C ALA A 410 -10.66 -7.18 20.63
N LYS A 411 -11.28 -8.26 21.15
CA LYS A 411 -11.58 -9.48 20.39
C LYS A 411 -12.48 -9.20 19.19
N LEU A 412 -13.59 -8.49 19.41
CA LEU A 412 -14.54 -8.13 18.35
C LEU A 412 -13.89 -7.20 17.31
N ARG A 413 -13.09 -6.23 17.74
CA ARG A 413 -12.33 -5.35 16.84
C ARG A 413 -11.33 -6.14 16.00
N HIS A 414 -10.59 -7.08 16.60
CA HIS A 414 -9.68 -7.96 15.86
C HIS A 414 -10.43 -8.76 14.79
N LEU A 415 -11.55 -9.40 15.17
CA LEU A 415 -12.38 -10.18 14.24
C LEU A 415 -12.92 -9.31 13.07
N ALA A 416 -13.43 -8.13 13.40
CA ALA A 416 -13.97 -7.20 12.39
C ALA A 416 -12.86 -6.71 11.44
N TYR A 417 -11.71 -6.34 11.98
CA TYR A 417 -10.62 -5.79 11.18
C TYR A 417 -9.94 -6.88 10.33
N ALA A 418 -9.50 -7.97 10.93
CA ALA A 418 -8.85 -9.08 10.22
C ALA A 418 -9.81 -9.78 9.24
N GLY A 419 -11.05 -10.04 9.67
CA GLY A 419 -12.08 -10.66 8.84
C GLY A 419 -12.51 -9.79 7.67
N GLY A 420 -12.77 -8.50 7.92
CA GLY A 420 -13.17 -7.54 6.90
C GLY A 420 -12.09 -7.33 5.84
N TRP A 421 -10.83 -7.27 6.27
CA TRP A 421 -9.73 -6.94 5.39
C TRP A 421 -9.42 -8.03 4.34
N LYS A 422 -9.59 -9.32 4.68
CA LYS A 422 -9.17 -10.42 3.81
C LYS A 422 -10.27 -11.41 3.41
N LYS A 423 -11.20 -11.70 4.30
CA LYS A 423 -12.22 -12.72 4.03
C LYS A 423 -13.33 -12.25 3.09
N PHE A 424 -13.52 -10.95 2.98
CA PHE A 424 -14.50 -10.35 2.08
C PHE A 424 -13.90 -9.87 0.75
N GLU A 425 -12.73 -10.36 0.35
CA GLU A 425 -12.05 -9.96 -0.89
C GLU A 425 -12.98 -10.05 -2.15
N PRO A 426 -13.80 -11.09 -2.34
CA PRO A 426 -14.78 -11.13 -3.45
C PRO A 426 -15.86 -10.04 -3.35
N LEU A 427 -16.28 -9.70 -2.13
CA LEU A 427 -17.24 -8.60 -1.91
C LEU A 427 -16.60 -7.24 -2.25
N TRP A 428 -15.31 -7.08 -1.91
CA TRP A 428 -14.58 -5.87 -2.24
C TRP A 428 -14.43 -5.66 -3.75
N ASP A 429 -14.20 -6.71 -4.53
CA ASP A 429 -14.17 -6.63 -6.00
C ASP A 429 -15.50 -6.08 -6.56
N TRP A 430 -16.62 -6.57 -6.05
CA TRP A 430 -17.93 -6.05 -6.42
C TRP A 430 -18.13 -4.58 -6.02
N VAL A 431 -17.73 -4.21 -4.80
CA VAL A 431 -17.83 -2.82 -4.29
C VAL A 431 -16.98 -1.86 -5.12
N ILE A 432 -15.75 -2.26 -5.48
CA ILE A 432 -14.85 -1.46 -6.32
C ILE A 432 -15.47 -1.24 -7.70
N ARG A 433 -16.01 -2.29 -8.32
CA ARG A 433 -16.68 -2.21 -9.62
C ARG A 433 -17.91 -1.32 -9.59
N ALA A 434 -18.65 -1.32 -8.50
CA ALA A 434 -19.80 -0.43 -8.29
C ALA A 434 -19.36 1.03 -8.03
N LYS A 435 -18.06 1.33 -7.89
CA LYS A 435 -17.50 2.67 -7.60
C LYS A 435 -18.01 3.28 -6.29
N HIS A 436 -18.30 2.44 -5.28
CA HIS A 436 -18.84 2.80 -3.98
C HIS A 436 -17.88 2.53 -2.82
N VAL A 437 -16.57 2.48 -3.07
CA VAL A 437 -15.56 2.11 -2.06
C VAL A 437 -15.57 3.08 -0.87
N ALA A 438 -15.75 4.37 -1.10
CA ALA A 438 -15.79 5.38 -0.04
C ALA A 438 -16.99 5.24 0.91
N ASP A 439 -18.06 4.56 0.52
CA ASP A 439 -19.24 4.34 1.36
C ASP A 439 -18.94 3.43 2.56
N PHE A 440 -17.81 2.70 2.52
CA PHE A 440 -17.31 1.88 3.63
C PHE A 440 -16.44 2.63 4.63
N VAL A 441 -16.07 3.90 4.36
CA VAL A 441 -15.28 4.73 5.29
C VAL A 441 -15.94 4.85 6.68
N PRO A 442 -17.26 5.05 6.81
CA PRO A 442 -17.90 5.10 8.14
C PRO A 442 -17.77 3.78 8.92
N LEU A 443 -17.83 2.63 8.23
CA LEU A 443 -17.62 1.33 8.87
C LEU A 443 -16.17 1.18 9.35
N LEU A 444 -15.19 1.57 8.53
CA LEU A 444 -13.79 1.60 8.92
C LEU A 444 -13.57 2.53 10.13
N GLU A 445 -14.16 3.71 10.13
CA GLU A 445 -14.09 4.66 11.25
C GLU A 445 -14.69 4.07 12.53
N ALA A 446 -15.80 3.33 12.45
CA ALA A 446 -16.41 2.67 13.59
C ALA A 446 -15.48 1.58 14.20
N VAL A 447 -14.85 0.77 13.34
CA VAL A 447 -13.88 -0.26 13.79
C VAL A 447 -12.65 0.39 14.43
N LEU A 448 -12.12 1.46 13.84
CA LEU A 448 -10.97 2.20 14.35
C LEU A 448 -11.28 2.95 15.65
N ALA A 449 -12.51 3.42 15.82
CA ALA A 449 -12.94 4.12 17.03
C ALA A 449 -13.11 3.20 18.24
N ALA A 450 -13.42 1.91 18.04
CA ALA A 450 -13.61 0.93 19.09
C ALA A 450 -12.30 0.70 19.86
N ARG A 451 -12.19 1.25 21.08
CA ARG A 451 -11.01 1.09 21.94
C ARG A 451 -11.10 -0.22 22.70
N GLY A 452 -10.26 -1.18 22.36
CA GLY A 452 -10.04 -2.37 23.17
C GLY A 452 -8.96 -2.14 24.23
N LEU A 453 -9.15 -1.20 25.15
CA LEU A 453 -8.16 -0.93 26.20
C LEU A 453 -8.10 -2.11 27.18
N SER A 454 -6.88 -2.58 27.50
CA SER A 454 -6.62 -3.49 28.61
C SER A 454 -7.04 -2.83 29.92
N SER A 455 -7.64 -3.61 30.85
CA SER A 455 -8.14 -3.11 32.12
C SER A 455 -7.06 -2.77 33.14
N ASN A 456 -5.77 -2.85 32.80
CA ASN A 456 -4.66 -2.62 33.71
C ASN A 456 -3.91 -1.30 33.47
N ARG A 457 -4.15 -0.36 34.40
CA ARG A 457 -3.33 0.79 34.79
C ARG A 457 -3.13 1.92 33.77
N VAL A 458 -4.15 2.74 33.65
CA VAL A 458 -3.91 4.18 33.50
C VAL A 458 -4.20 4.81 34.87
N HIS A 459 -3.19 5.41 35.50
CA HIS A 459 -3.35 6.27 36.66
C HIS A 459 -4.42 7.32 36.34
N ARG A 460 -5.57 7.25 37.01
CA ARG A 460 -6.61 8.28 36.96
C ARG A 460 -6.04 9.57 37.57
N PRO A 461 -6.04 10.68 36.85
CA PRO A 461 -6.13 11.98 37.52
C PRO A 461 -7.54 12.12 38.08
N ARG A 462 -7.63 12.58 39.28
CA ARG A 462 -8.90 12.78 39.99
C ARG A 462 -9.69 13.94 39.41
N ARG A 463 -10.97 13.66 39.16
CA ARG A 463 -12.17 14.54 39.10
C ARG A 463 -12.18 15.78 38.20
N GLY A 464 -13.13 15.73 37.33
CA GLY A 464 -13.97 16.84 36.87
C GLY A 464 -14.11 16.84 35.37
N ASP A 465 -15.02 16.03 34.87
CA ASP A 465 -15.93 16.36 33.80
C ASP A 465 -16.69 15.10 33.36
N GLU A 466 -17.98 15.16 33.54
CA GLU A 466 -18.94 14.18 33.05
C GLU A 466 -18.94 14.21 31.52
N ALA A 467 -18.50 13.13 30.89
CA ALA A 467 -18.78 12.85 29.49
C ALA A 467 -19.80 11.72 29.42
N SER A 468 -20.96 12.09 28.92
CA SER A 468 -22.13 11.25 28.66
C SER A 468 -21.78 9.93 27.98
N ALA A 469 -22.43 8.88 28.47
CA ALA A 469 -22.50 7.56 27.86
C ALA A 469 -22.90 7.71 26.39
N VAL A 470 -22.04 7.23 25.48
CA VAL A 470 -22.43 7.03 24.09
C VAL A 470 -23.24 5.75 24.05
N ASP A 471 -24.53 5.90 23.87
CA ASP A 471 -25.47 4.82 23.58
C ASP A 471 -24.94 3.97 22.42
N LEU A 472 -24.86 2.69 22.66
CA LEU A 472 -24.78 1.67 21.61
C LEU A 472 -26.04 1.83 20.76
N VAL A 473 -25.90 2.44 19.59
CA VAL A 473 -26.98 2.50 18.60
C VAL A 473 -27.21 1.06 18.12
N ALA A 474 -28.22 0.43 18.69
CA ALA A 474 -28.84 -0.75 18.13
C ALA A 474 -29.49 -0.34 16.81
N PHE A 475 -29.03 -0.93 15.72
CA PHE A 475 -29.74 -0.81 14.45
C PHE A 475 -31.13 -1.44 14.56
N PRO A 476 -32.20 -0.74 14.19
CA PRO A 476 -33.52 -1.34 14.15
C PRO A 476 -33.58 -2.33 12.99
N LEU A 477 -33.60 -3.60 13.28
CA LEU A 477 -34.14 -4.61 12.37
C LEU A 477 -35.65 -4.41 12.37
N GLY A 478 -36.13 -3.57 11.47
CA GLY A 478 -37.55 -3.36 11.24
C GLY A 478 -38.09 -4.39 10.26
N GLY A 479 -39.12 -5.10 10.69
CA GLY A 479 -40.09 -5.72 9.80
C GLY A 479 -40.14 -7.24 9.82
N ASP A 480 -41.01 -7.72 10.65
CA ASP A 480 -41.69 -9.01 10.64
C ASP A 480 -41.91 -9.60 9.25
N ARG A 481 -41.22 -10.70 8.91
CA ARG A 481 -41.67 -11.73 7.95
C ARG A 481 -40.99 -13.05 8.30
N GLY A 482 -41.87 -14.06 8.52
CA GLY A 482 -41.78 -15.48 8.75
C GLY A 482 -40.40 -16.14 8.83
N ALA A 483 -40.15 -16.70 10.00
CA ALA A 483 -39.08 -17.64 10.24
C ALA A 483 -39.39 -18.96 9.53
N ASP A 484 -38.93 -19.16 8.29
CA ASP A 484 -38.84 -20.51 7.68
C ASP A 484 -37.87 -20.65 6.50
N ASP A 485 -37.19 -19.56 6.05
CA ASP A 485 -36.30 -19.62 4.88
C ASP A 485 -34.80 -19.35 5.16
N ALA A 486 -34.36 -19.28 6.41
CA ALA A 486 -32.97 -18.98 6.75
C ALA A 486 -32.04 -20.22 6.81
N GLY A 487 -32.57 -21.42 6.69
CA GLY A 487 -31.83 -22.69 6.79
C GLY A 487 -31.13 -23.12 5.50
N ASP A 488 -31.72 -22.83 4.35
CA ASP A 488 -31.22 -23.35 3.07
C ASP A 488 -30.19 -22.47 2.34
N LEU A 489 -30.06 -21.21 2.76
CA LEU A 489 -29.06 -20.29 2.15
C LEU A 489 -27.64 -20.46 2.70
N LEU A 490 -27.47 -21.14 3.83
CA LEU A 490 -26.15 -21.39 4.42
C LEU A 490 -25.48 -22.69 3.93
N VAL A 491 -26.25 -23.63 3.39
CA VAL A 491 -25.73 -24.90 2.86
C VAL A 491 -25.27 -24.77 1.41
N GLY A 492 -25.86 -23.85 0.63
CA GLY A 492 -25.45 -23.58 -0.76
C GLY A 492 -24.09 -22.87 -0.90
N SER A 493 -23.65 -22.12 0.12
CA SER A 493 -22.40 -21.34 0.04
C SER A 493 -21.13 -22.20 0.26
N ALA A 494 -21.21 -23.27 1.06
CA ALA A 494 -20.04 -24.13 1.32
C ALA A 494 -19.70 -25.05 0.15
N ALA A 495 -20.70 -25.52 -0.60
CA ALA A 495 -20.48 -26.36 -1.78
C ALA A 495 -20.00 -25.55 -3.01
N ALA A 496 -20.45 -24.29 -3.16
CA ALA A 496 -19.97 -23.38 -4.19
C ALA A 496 -18.52 -22.90 -3.92
N GLN A 497 -18.15 -22.74 -2.66
CA GLN A 497 -16.80 -22.36 -2.26
C GLN A 497 -15.80 -23.50 -2.49
N GLN A 498 -16.22 -24.75 -2.24
CA GLN A 498 -15.40 -25.93 -2.47
C GLN A 498 -15.19 -26.23 -3.97
N ALA A 499 -16.16 -25.91 -4.82
CA ALA A 499 -16.04 -26.04 -6.27
C ALA A 499 -15.17 -24.95 -6.91
N LEU A 500 -15.14 -23.74 -6.33
CA LEU A 500 -14.27 -22.64 -6.76
C LEU A 500 -12.82 -22.85 -6.35
N ASP A 501 -12.56 -23.41 -5.16
CA ASP A 501 -11.21 -23.72 -4.68
C ASP A 501 -10.56 -24.88 -5.47
N VAL A 502 -11.35 -25.86 -5.91
CA VAL A 502 -10.88 -26.99 -6.75
C VAL A 502 -10.67 -26.54 -8.21
N GLY A 503 -11.53 -25.67 -8.75
CA GLY A 503 -11.41 -25.18 -10.12
C GLY A 503 -10.25 -24.20 -10.36
N LEU A 504 -9.76 -23.52 -9.32
CA LEU A 504 -8.59 -22.64 -9.39
C LEU A 504 -7.27 -23.43 -9.30
N LEU A 505 -7.22 -24.49 -8.50
CA LEU A 505 -6.06 -25.39 -8.41
C LEU A 505 -5.79 -26.16 -9.71
N ASP A 506 -6.85 -26.63 -10.41
CA ASP A 506 -6.71 -27.34 -11.67
C ASP A 506 -6.27 -26.43 -12.85
N ARG A 507 -6.59 -25.12 -12.80
CA ARG A 507 -6.13 -24.15 -13.82
C ARG A 507 -4.67 -23.75 -13.64
N GLU A 508 -4.20 -23.61 -12.42
CA GLU A 508 -2.77 -23.32 -12.16
C GLU A 508 -1.87 -24.52 -12.47
N GLN A 509 -2.33 -25.75 -12.26
CA GLN A 509 -1.59 -26.95 -12.66
C GLN A 509 -1.58 -27.19 -14.17
N ALA A 510 -2.64 -26.81 -14.90
CA ALA A 510 -2.71 -26.92 -16.36
C ALA A 510 -1.77 -25.94 -17.07
N VAL A 511 -1.54 -24.75 -16.52
CA VAL A 511 -0.61 -23.76 -17.07
C VAL A 511 0.85 -24.17 -16.79
N ALA A 512 1.14 -24.82 -15.68
CA ALA A 512 2.49 -25.30 -15.34
C ALA A 512 2.94 -26.55 -16.13
N GLN A 513 2.01 -27.30 -16.74
CA GLN A 513 2.34 -28.50 -17.52
C GLN A 513 2.31 -28.31 -19.05
N GLY A 514 1.96 -27.10 -19.54
CA GLY A 514 1.73 -26.79 -20.96
C GLY A 514 2.90 -26.19 -21.75
N ALA A 515 4.11 -26.29 -21.29
CA ALA A 515 5.27 -25.78 -22.02
C ALA A 515 6.08 -26.91 -22.66
N VAL A 516 5.55 -27.54 -23.69
CA VAL A 516 6.28 -28.05 -24.88
C VAL A 516 5.24 -28.51 -25.94
N GLY A 517 5.16 -27.83 -27.07
CA GLY A 517 4.71 -28.37 -28.37
C GLY A 517 3.30 -27.98 -28.83
N GLY A 518 3.21 -27.11 -29.85
CA GLY A 518 2.14 -27.14 -30.87
C GLY A 518 1.05 -26.07 -30.78
N GLU A 519 1.38 -24.84 -31.17
CA GLU A 519 0.39 -23.89 -31.71
C GLU A 519 -0.19 -24.45 -33.02
N ALA A 520 -1.49 -24.67 -33.08
CA ALA A 520 -2.39 -24.58 -34.23
C ALA A 520 -3.79 -25.19 -34.06
N ASP A 521 -4.03 -26.10 -33.10
CA ASP A 521 -5.29 -26.88 -33.08
C ASP A 521 -6.31 -26.54 -31.96
N ALA A 522 -6.00 -25.61 -31.07
CA ALA A 522 -6.90 -25.28 -29.94
C ALA A 522 -7.99 -24.26 -30.25
N VAL A 523 -7.90 -23.53 -31.36
CA VAL A 523 -8.90 -22.50 -31.73
C VAL A 523 -10.10 -23.08 -32.50
N ALA A 524 -9.94 -24.22 -33.15
CA ALA A 524 -11.00 -24.86 -33.95
C ALA A 524 -12.04 -25.60 -33.10
N VAL A 525 -11.67 -26.10 -31.92
CA VAL A 525 -12.58 -26.93 -31.08
C VAL A 525 -13.54 -26.08 -30.22
N LEU A 526 -13.24 -24.81 -29.99
CA LEU A 526 -14.10 -23.90 -29.20
C LEU A 526 -15.20 -23.20 -30.01
N ALA A 527 -15.09 -23.19 -31.35
CA ALA A 527 -16.10 -22.59 -32.23
C ALA A 527 -17.29 -23.52 -32.51
N GLU A 528 -17.12 -24.85 -32.41
CA GLU A 528 -18.20 -25.83 -32.71
C GLU A 528 -19.13 -26.10 -31.50
N ARG A 529 -18.77 -25.72 -30.27
CA ARG A 529 -19.64 -25.91 -29.08
C ARG A 529 -20.53 -24.72 -28.73
N ALA A 530 -20.44 -23.62 -29.45
CA ALA A 530 -21.31 -22.46 -29.25
C ALA A 530 -22.49 -22.38 -30.24
N ALA A 531 -22.68 -23.39 -31.08
CA ALA A 531 -23.75 -23.44 -32.11
C ALA A 531 -24.73 -24.63 -31.97
N HIS A 532 -24.78 -25.24 -30.76
CA HIS A 532 -25.88 -26.19 -30.44
C HIS A 532 -26.44 -25.90 -29.05
#